data_8d728a1eaaa89744d374a646f5096692
#
_entry.id   8d728a1eaaa89744d374a646f5096692
#
_cell.length_a   1.000
_cell.length_b   1.000
_cell.length_c   1.000
_cell.angle_alpha   90.00
_cell.angle_beta   90.00
_cell.angle_gamma   90.00
#
_symmetry.space_group_name_H-M   'P 1'
#
loop_
_entity.id
_entity.type
_entity.pdbx_description
1 polymer ?
#
loop_
_entity_poly.entity_id
_entity_poly.type
_entity_poly.pdbx_seq_one_letter_code
_entity_poly.pdbx_strand_id
1 'polypeptide(L)'
;MIELDYLVVGHVTRDLVDGTFTIGGTVSYSARTARALGCRVGVVTSASPDLDLSPILNGVLVARSPAAATTTFENIYTPDGRHQVLHSVAEMLVPGMVPARWKASIVHIGPLVQECSPALVEGLGDSFIGLTPQGWMRQWDEAGNVRPSRWEAPGPLLARADGVVLSEEDVGGDQRLLAEYATQTRLLVVTDGVRG
;
A
#
# COMPACT_ATOMS: atom_id res chain seq x y z
N MET A 1 -22.14 11.33 -8.58
CA MET A 1 -21.35 10.85 -7.43
C MET A 1 -21.36 9.34 -7.49
N ILE A 2 -20.23 8.67 -7.23
CA ILE A 2 -20.13 7.22 -7.12
C ILE A 2 -19.81 6.93 -5.66
N GLU A 3 -20.71 6.24 -4.99
CA GLU A 3 -20.54 5.82 -3.61
C GLU A 3 -19.78 4.48 -3.59
N LEU A 4 -18.70 4.43 -2.84
CA LEU A 4 -17.89 3.24 -2.60
C LEU A 4 -17.96 2.88 -1.11
N ASP A 5 -17.93 1.60 -0.81
CA ASP A 5 -17.77 1.15 0.56
C ASP A 5 -16.29 1.19 0.95
N TYR A 6 -15.41 0.89 -0.01
CA TYR A 6 -13.97 0.79 0.20
C TYR A 6 -13.18 1.34 -1.00
N LEU A 7 -12.27 2.25 -0.74
CA LEU A 7 -11.28 2.77 -1.69
C LEU A 7 -9.88 2.41 -1.20
N VAL A 8 -9.08 1.78 -2.04
CA VAL A 8 -7.67 1.54 -1.72
C VAL A 8 -6.77 2.28 -2.69
N VAL A 9 -5.73 2.92 -2.15
CA VAL A 9 -4.75 3.73 -2.87
C VAL A 9 -3.36 3.17 -2.64
N GLY A 10 -2.65 2.84 -3.70
CA GLY A 10 -1.31 2.26 -3.68
C GLY A 10 -0.95 1.64 -5.02
N HIS A 11 0.27 1.16 -5.19
CA HIS A 11 0.66 0.48 -6.42
C HIS A 11 0.16 -0.98 -6.48
N VAL A 12 -0.30 -1.38 -7.65
CA VAL A 12 -0.19 -2.78 -8.06
C VAL A 12 1.27 -3.07 -8.40
N THR A 13 1.72 -4.29 -8.14
CA THR A 13 3.11 -4.67 -8.42
C THR A 13 3.20 -5.87 -9.33
N ARG A 14 4.36 -6.01 -9.98
CA ARG A 14 4.85 -7.28 -10.52
C ARG A 14 5.80 -7.88 -9.51
N ASP A 15 5.46 -9.02 -8.97
CA ASP A 15 6.30 -9.74 -8.03
C ASP A 15 6.95 -10.92 -8.76
N LEU A 16 8.25 -10.79 -9.05
CA LEU A 16 9.05 -11.80 -9.74
C LEU A 16 9.48 -12.88 -8.75
N VAL A 17 9.29 -14.12 -9.14
CA VAL A 17 9.78 -15.31 -8.44
C VAL A 17 10.19 -16.32 -9.50
N ASP A 18 11.43 -16.78 -9.48
CA ASP A 18 11.98 -17.82 -10.39
C ASP A 18 11.66 -17.54 -11.88
N GLY A 19 11.83 -16.28 -12.32
CA GLY A 19 11.65 -15.87 -13.71
C GLY A 19 10.19 -15.75 -14.18
N THR A 20 9.22 -15.97 -13.29
CA THR A 20 7.80 -15.70 -13.53
C THR A 20 7.34 -14.50 -12.71
N PHE A 21 6.18 -13.90 -13.03
CA PHE A 21 5.63 -12.85 -12.18
C PHE A 21 4.19 -13.14 -11.81
N THR A 22 3.83 -12.65 -10.63
CA THR A 22 2.44 -12.53 -10.18
C THR A 22 2.10 -11.07 -9.94
N ILE A 23 0.82 -10.72 -10.03
CA ILE A 23 0.37 -9.38 -9.66
C ILE A 23 0.17 -9.34 -8.16
N GLY A 24 0.91 -8.44 -7.51
CA GLY A 24 0.90 -8.21 -6.08
C GLY A 24 0.50 -6.79 -5.71
N GLY A 25 0.98 -6.38 -4.56
CA GLY A 25 0.73 -5.07 -3.97
C GLY A 25 -0.46 -5.06 -3.02
N THR A 26 -0.40 -4.16 -2.03
CA THR A 26 -1.46 -3.99 -1.02
C THR A 26 -2.83 -3.80 -1.67
N VAL A 27 -2.91 -3.00 -2.73
CA VAL A 27 -4.18 -2.75 -3.46
C VAL A 27 -4.79 -4.02 -4.02
N SER A 28 -3.99 -4.95 -4.54
CA SER A 28 -4.47 -6.20 -5.14
C SER A 28 -5.15 -7.09 -4.09
N TYR A 29 -4.50 -7.28 -2.97
CA TYR A 29 -5.01 -8.13 -1.87
C TYR A 29 -6.19 -7.48 -1.16
N SER A 30 -6.07 -6.20 -0.80
CA SER A 30 -7.12 -5.47 -0.09
C SER A 30 -8.39 -5.31 -0.92
N ALA A 31 -8.26 -4.98 -2.22
CA ALA A 31 -9.42 -4.85 -3.10
C ALA A 31 -10.16 -6.19 -3.27
N ARG A 32 -9.43 -7.28 -3.45
CA ARG A 32 -10.03 -8.63 -3.57
C ARG A 32 -10.74 -9.04 -2.28
N THR A 33 -10.11 -8.79 -1.13
CA THR A 33 -10.69 -9.11 0.18
C THR A 33 -11.97 -8.31 0.42
N ALA A 34 -11.93 -6.98 0.23
CA ALA A 34 -13.10 -6.13 0.40
C ALA A 34 -14.23 -6.52 -0.55
N ARG A 35 -13.91 -6.85 -1.82
CA ARG A 35 -14.90 -7.34 -2.79
C ARG A 35 -15.51 -8.67 -2.36
N ALA A 36 -14.71 -9.60 -1.85
CA ALA A 36 -15.21 -10.89 -1.35
C ALA A 36 -16.15 -10.73 -0.14
N LEU A 37 -15.99 -9.64 0.63
CA LEU A 37 -16.90 -9.23 1.70
C LEU A 37 -18.15 -8.48 1.21
N GLY A 38 -18.33 -8.34 -0.11
CA GLY A 38 -19.52 -7.71 -0.71
C GLY A 38 -19.42 -6.20 -0.86
N CYS A 39 -18.26 -5.57 -0.60
CA CYS A 39 -18.06 -4.14 -0.74
C CYS A 39 -18.03 -3.69 -2.21
N ARG A 40 -18.53 -2.49 -2.47
CA ARG A 40 -18.26 -1.74 -3.71
C ARG A 40 -16.89 -1.11 -3.60
N VAL A 41 -15.94 -1.63 -4.39
CA VAL A 41 -14.52 -1.31 -4.25
C VAL A 41 -14.04 -0.40 -5.37
N GLY A 42 -13.26 0.63 -4.98
CA GLY A 42 -12.44 1.45 -5.88
C GLY A 42 -10.96 1.23 -5.63
N VAL A 43 -10.17 1.33 -6.66
CA VAL A 43 -8.70 1.27 -6.63
C VAL A 43 -8.15 2.50 -7.33
N VAL A 44 -7.21 3.20 -6.69
CA VAL A 44 -6.35 4.20 -7.33
C VAL A 44 -4.93 3.65 -7.34
N THR A 45 -4.35 3.55 -8.54
CA THR A 45 -3.02 2.97 -8.73
C THR A 45 -2.30 3.59 -9.92
N SER A 46 -1.00 3.35 -10.03
CA SER A 46 -0.23 3.64 -11.22
C SER A 46 0.47 2.37 -11.72
N ALA A 47 0.46 2.16 -13.01
CA ALA A 47 1.11 1.01 -13.65
C ALA A 47 1.30 1.24 -15.15
N SER A 48 2.20 0.50 -15.76
CA SER A 48 2.37 0.47 -17.21
C SER A 48 1.10 -0.02 -17.92
N PRO A 49 0.71 0.58 -19.07
CA PRO A 49 -0.49 0.19 -19.81
C PRO A 49 -0.55 -1.27 -20.25
N ASP A 50 0.59 -1.92 -20.41
CA ASP A 50 0.71 -3.32 -20.84
C ASP A 50 0.33 -4.34 -19.74
N LEU A 51 0.24 -3.91 -18.47
CA LEU A 51 -0.17 -4.80 -17.38
C LEU A 51 -1.68 -4.99 -17.39
N ASP A 52 -2.15 -6.21 -17.69
CA ASP A 52 -3.56 -6.58 -17.54
C ASP A 52 -3.92 -6.73 -16.05
N LEU A 53 -4.82 -5.88 -15.56
CA LEU A 53 -5.30 -5.91 -14.18
C LEU A 53 -6.59 -6.73 -14.02
N SER A 54 -7.21 -7.15 -15.12
CA SER A 54 -8.51 -7.83 -15.09
C SER A 54 -8.50 -9.14 -14.27
N PRO A 55 -7.42 -9.95 -14.24
CA PRO A 55 -7.40 -11.17 -13.43
C PRO A 55 -7.54 -10.92 -11.94
N ILE A 56 -7.14 -9.73 -11.47
CA ILE A 56 -7.09 -9.37 -10.04
C ILE A 56 -8.19 -8.39 -9.66
N LEU A 57 -8.48 -7.41 -10.51
CA LEU A 57 -9.40 -6.31 -10.23
C LEU A 57 -10.73 -6.42 -10.98
N ASN A 58 -11.11 -7.61 -11.44
CA ASN A 58 -12.42 -7.81 -12.06
C ASN A 58 -13.55 -7.44 -11.09
N GLY A 59 -14.48 -6.59 -11.56
CA GLY A 59 -15.61 -6.09 -10.77
C GLY A 59 -15.24 -5.00 -9.74
N VAL A 60 -14.05 -4.42 -9.86
CA VAL A 60 -13.55 -3.28 -9.09
C VAL A 60 -13.49 -2.05 -9.99
N LEU A 61 -13.82 -0.88 -9.48
CA LEU A 61 -13.61 0.38 -10.20
C LEU A 61 -12.15 0.78 -10.10
N VAL A 62 -11.47 0.92 -11.23
CA VAL A 62 -10.03 1.24 -11.26
C VAL A 62 -9.81 2.62 -11.87
N ALA A 63 -9.16 3.49 -11.12
CA ALA A 63 -8.55 4.72 -11.60
C ALA A 63 -7.04 4.48 -11.71
N ARG A 64 -6.57 4.24 -12.94
CA ARG A 64 -5.18 3.93 -13.23
C ARG A 64 -4.52 5.12 -13.91
N SER A 65 -3.44 5.63 -13.31
CA SER A 65 -2.51 6.54 -13.98
C SER A 65 -1.50 5.74 -14.79
N PRO A 66 -1.30 6.07 -16.08
CA PRO A 66 -0.29 5.40 -16.87
C PRO A 66 1.11 5.75 -16.37
N ALA A 67 1.99 4.76 -16.34
CA ALA A 67 3.41 4.90 -16.03
C ALA A 67 4.28 4.24 -17.08
N ALA A 68 5.53 4.67 -17.21
CA ALA A 68 6.50 4.05 -18.10
C ALA A 68 6.83 2.60 -17.69
N ALA A 69 6.77 2.32 -16.39
CA ALA A 69 6.98 0.98 -15.84
C ALA A 69 5.99 0.69 -14.72
N THR A 70 5.68 -0.57 -14.47
CA THR A 70 4.98 -1.02 -13.27
C THR A 70 5.99 -1.22 -12.15
N THR A 71 5.62 -0.87 -10.91
CA THR A 71 6.44 -1.20 -9.74
C THR A 71 6.70 -2.70 -9.69
N THR A 72 7.98 -3.07 -9.72
CA THR A 72 8.40 -4.46 -9.87
C THR A 72 9.38 -4.84 -8.78
N PHE A 73 9.02 -5.86 -8.00
CA PHE A 73 9.89 -6.49 -7.03
C PHE A 73 10.33 -7.87 -7.52
N GLU A 74 11.54 -8.24 -7.16
CA GLU A 74 12.00 -9.63 -7.20
C GLU A 74 12.12 -10.14 -5.77
N ASN A 75 11.47 -11.28 -5.51
CA ASN A 75 11.51 -11.94 -4.21
C ASN A 75 12.47 -13.12 -4.29
N ILE A 76 13.61 -13.00 -3.59
CA ILE A 76 14.65 -14.03 -3.54
C ILE A 76 14.54 -14.70 -2.17
N TYR A 77 14.24 -15.99 -2.17
CA TYR A 77 14.12 -16.79 -0.96
C TYR A 77 15.44 -17.53 -0.69
N THR A 78 16.01 -17.30 0.48
CA THR A 78 17.23 -17.96 0.93
C THR A 78 16.98 -18.63 2.30
N PRO A 79 17.90 -19.51 2.76
CA PRO A 79 17.80 -20.06 4.12
C PRO A 79 17.73 -18.99 5.22
N ASP A 80 18.30 -17.80 4.97
CA ASP A 80 18.34 -16.70 5.93
C ASP A 80 17.08 -15.80 5.87
N GLY A 81 16.13 -16.09 4.96
CA GLY A 81 14.89 -15.36 4.80
C GLY A 81 14.64 -14.87 3.37
N ARG A 82 13.66 -13.99 3.26
CA ARG A 82 13.28 -13.35 1.99
C ARG A 82 14.05 -12.04 1.81
N HIS A 83 14.73 -11.91 0.68
CA HIS A 83 15.29 -10.65 0.19
C HIS A 83 14.41 -10.09 -0.93
N GLN A 84 14.25 -8.78 -0.97
CA GLN A 84 13.53 -8.10 -2.04
C GLN A 84 14.45 -7.14 -2.78
N VAL A 85 14.37 -7.19 -4.12
CA VAL A 85 15.03 -6.24 -5.01
C VAL A 85 13.97 -5.46 -5.76
N LEU A 86 14.03 -4.15 -5.72
CA LEU A 86 13.17 -3.22 -6.44
C LEU A 86 13.79 -2.91 -7.80
N HIS A 87 13.14 -3.31 -8.89
CA HIS A 87 13.63 -3.11 -10.26
C HIS A 87 13.08 -1.83 -10.91
N SER A 88 11.85 -1.47 -10.57
CA SER A 88 11.19 -0.29 -11.14
C SER A 88 10.11 0.23 -10.21
N VAL A 89 9.80 1.52 -10.33
CA VAL A 89 8.73 2.20 -9.59
C VAL A 89 7.84 2.92 -10.60
N ALA A 90 6.51 2.80 -10.44
CA ALA A 90 5.54 3.56 -11.20
C ALA A 90 5.42 5.00 -10.69
N GLU A 91 4.47 5.78 -11.22
CA GLU A 91 4.32 7.20 -10.87
C GLU A 91 3.77 7.38 -9.44
N MET A 92 4.23 8.44 -8.76
CA MET A 92 3.74 8.81 -7.43
C MET A 92 2.24 9.10 -7.46
N LEU A 93 1.51 8.58 -6.48
CA LEU A 93 0.09 8.81 -6.30
C LEU A 93 -0.14 10.07 -5.47
N VAL A 94 -0.92 10.99 -6.03
CA VAL A 94 -1.25 12.29 -5.42
C VAL A 94 -2.76 12.49 -5.35
N PRO A 95 -3.28 13.41 -4.51
CA PRO A 95 -4.73 13.61 -4.32
C PRO A 95 -5.53 13.77 -5.62
N GLY A 96 -4.98 14.48 -6.60
CA GLY A 96 -5.64 14.71 -7.90
C GLY A 96 -5.87 13.46 -8.76
N MET A 97 -5.28 12.33 -8.39
CA MET A 97 -5.51 11.04 -9.06
C MET A 97 -6.74 10.30 -8.53
N VAL A 98 -7.24 10.68 -7.36
CA VAL A 98 -8.52 10.16 -6.84
C VAL A 98 -9.65 10.85 -7.61
N PRO A 99 -10.50 10.10 -8.34
CA PRO A 99 -11.57 10.72 -9.10
C PRO A 99 -12.53 11.53 -8.22
N ALA A 100 -12.68 12.83 -8.49
CA ALA A 100 -13.50 13.75 -7.68
C ALA A 100 -14.96 13.31 -7.50
N ARG A 101 -15.47 12.43 -8.38
CA ARG A 101 -16.80 11.85 -8.28
C ARG A 101 -16.90 10.65 -7.34
N TRP A 102 -15.79 10.14 -6.82
CA TRP A 102 -15.76 9.00 -5.89
C TRP A 102 -15.86 9.49 -4.46
N LYS A 103 -16.77 8.88 -3.70
CA LYS A 103 -16.84 8.99 -2.24
C LYS A 103 -16.75 7.60 -1.67
N ALA A 104 -15.94 7.41 -0.63
CA ALA A 104 -15.77 6.13 0.02
C ALA A 104 -16.01 6.24 1.53
N SER A 105 -16.67 5.24 2.11
CA SER A 105 -16.83 5.15 3.57
C SER A 105 -15.50 4.83 4.25
N ILE A 106 -14.68 3.98 3.62
CA ILE A 106 -13.35 3.59 4.08
C ILE A 106 -12.35 3.92 2.97
N VAL A 107 -11.29 4.63 3.32
CA VAL A 107 -10.12 4.86 2.46
C VAL A 107 -8.91 4.21 3.07
N HIS A 108 -8.31 3.28 2.34
CA HIS A 108 -7.09 2.58 2.73
C HIS A 108 -5.92 3.09 1.87
N ILE A 109 -4.89 3.64 2.52
CA ILE A 109 -3.65 4.07 1.86
C ILE A 109 -2.56 3.07 2.22
N GLY A 110 -2.06 2.38 1.19
CA GLY A 110 -1.13 1.27 1.36
C GLY A 110 0.10 1.37 0.46
N PRO A 111 1.05 2.28 0.77
CA PRO A 111 2.30 2.39 0.02
C PRO A 111 3.17 1.14 0.16
N LEU A 112 3.99 0.91 -0.86
CA LEU A 112 4.97 -0.18 -0.93
C LEU A 112 6.41 0.34 -1.14
N VAL A 113 6.57 1.48 -1.83
CA VAL A 113 7.84 2.09 -2.23
C VAL A 113 7.81 3.62 -2.12
N GLN A 114 7.19 4.14 -1.07
CA GLN A 114 7.02 5.58 -0.83
C GLN A 114 6.17 6.31 -1.90
N GLU A 115 5.43 5.57 -2.70
CA GLU A 115 4.67 6.07 -3.84
C GLU A 115 3.41 6.86 -3.49
N CYS A 116 2.93 6.75 -2.26
CA CYS A 116 1.76 7.49 -1.81
C CYS A 116 2.17 8.82 -1.18
N SER A 117 1.75 9.93 -1.77
CA SER A 117 1.95 11.25 -1.17
C SER A 117 1.24 11.33 0.20
N PRO A 118 1.89 11.85 1.24
CA PRO A 118 1.23 12.11 2.53
C PRO A 118 -0.03 12.99 2.41
N ALA A 119 -0.08 13.88 1.42
CA ALA A 119 -1.23 14.74 1.16
C ALA A 119 -2.51 13.96 0.75
N LEU A 120 -2.41 12.67 0.42
CA LEU A 120 -3.58 11.82 0.12
C LEU A 120 -4.59 11.74 1.27
N VAL A 121 -4.17 11.94 2.52
CA VAL A 121 -5.09 11.96 3.67
C VAL A 121 -5.87 13.26 3.78
N GLU A 122 -5.46 14.29 3.05
CA GLU A 122 -6.14 15.58 3.03
C GLU A 122 -7.39 15.50 2.14
N GLY A 123 -8.46 16.17 2.55
CA GLY A 123 -9.68 16.26 1.74
C GLY A 123 -10.53 14.98 1.66
N LEU A 124 -10.22 13.94 2.45
CA LEU A 124 -10.99 12.69 2.49
C LEU A 124 -12.28 12.78 3.33
N GLY A 125 -12.59 13.97 3.87
CA GLY A 125 -13.82 14.22 4.64
C GLY A 125 -13.95 13.32 5.87
N ASP A 126 -15.14 12.76 6.07
CA ASP A 126 -15.48 11.90 7.21
C ASP A 126 -15.20 10.41 6.95
N SER A 127 -14.45 10.08 5.92
CA SER A 127 -14.07 8.69 5.63
C SER A 127 -13.23 8.12 6.77
N PHE A 128 -13.44 6.84 7.09
CA PHE A 128 -12.51 6.08 7.92
C PHE A 128 -11.19 5.90 7.17
N ILE A 129 -10.08 6.34 7.75
CA ILE A 129 -8.74 6.26 7.14
C ILE A 129 -7.95 5.10 7.74
N GLY A 130 -7.71 4.08 6.91
CA GLY A 130 -6.80 2.98 7.22
C GLY A 130 -5.44 3.19 6.56
N LEU A 131 -4.36 2.89 7.26
CA LEU A 131 -3.00 2.91 6.72
C LEU A 131 -2.32 1.55 6.86
N THR A 132 -1.62 1.11 5.81
CA THR A 132 -0.59 0.07 5.87
C THR A 132 0.73 0.70 5.44
N PRO A 133 1.52 1.27 6.37
CA PRO A 133 2.58 2.23 6.07
C PRO A 133 3.88 1.60 5.55
N GLN A 134 3.91 0.32 5.24
CA GLN A 134 5.10 -0.45 4.88
C GLN A 134 6.02 0.29 3.90
N GLY A 135 5.47 0.90 2.85
CA GLY A 135 6.27 1.61 1.84
C GLY A 135 6.98 2.84 2.39
N TRP A 136 6.41 3.54 3.37
CA TRP A 136 7.07 4.67 4.04
C TRP A 136 8.13 4.23 5.05
N MET A 137 8.18 2.94 5.35
CA MET A 137 9.13 2.31 6.27
C MET A 137 10.20 1.50 5.53
N ARG A 138 10.41 1.79 4.25
CA ARG A 138 11.37 1.12 3.38
C ARG A 138 12.30 2.11 2.68
N GLN A 139 13.52 1.67 2.46
CA GLN A 139 14.51 2.31 1.61
C GLN A 139 15.19 1.25 0.76
N TRP A 140 15.84 1.67 -0.31
CA TRP A 140 16.60 0.78 -1.19
C TRP A 140 17.88 1.46 -1.64
N ASP A 141 18.90 0.66 -1.92
CA ASP A 141 20.18 1.10 -2.46
C ASP A 141 20.13 1.21 -4.01
N GLU A 142 21.25 1.62 -4.61
CA GLU A 142 21.38 1.74 -6.07
C GLU A 142 21.19 0.41 -6.82
N ALA A 143 21.46 -0.73 -6.15
CA ALA A 143 21.20 -2.06 -6.68
C ALA A 143 19.75 -2.52 -6.50
N GLY A 144 18.89 -1.69 -5.85
CA GLY A 144 17.49 -2.00 -5.57
C GLY A 144 17.25 -2.85 -4.33
N ASN A 145 18.28 -3.18 -3.52
CA ASN A 145 18.07 -3.98 -2.32
C ASN A 145 17.22 -3.23 -1.30
N VAL A 146 16.03 -3.76 -1.02
CA VAL A 146 15.07 -3.16 -0.09
C VAL A 146 15.45 -3.49 1.34
N ARG A 147 15.40 -2.47 2.20
CA ARG A 147 15.68 -2.59 3.64
C ARG A 147 14.65 -1.80 4.46
N PRO A 148 14.37 -2.22 5.69
CA PRO A 148 13.59 -1.40 6.62
C PRO A 148 14.24 -0.03 6.83
N SER A 149 13.42 0.98 7.00
CA SER A 149 13.82 2.35 7.32
C SER A 149 12.85 2.94 8.34
N ARG A 150 13.31 3.87 9.15
CA ARG A 150 12.41 4.59 10.04
C ARG A 150 11.44 5.43 9.18
N TRP A 151 10.16 5.40 9.53
CA TRP A 151 9.17 6.27 8.92
C TRP A 151 9.44 7.73 9.31
N GLU A 152 9.73 8.56 8.34
CA GLU A 152 10.01 9.98 8.57
C GLU A 152 8.73 10.77 8.79
N ALA A 153 8.70 11.59 9.85
CA ALA A 153 7.60 12.50 10.19
C ALA A 153 6.18 11.85 10.14
N PRO A 154 5.94 10.70 10.79
CA PRO A 154 4.66 10.00 10.69
C PRO A 154 3.50 10.71 11.37
N GLY A 155 3.78 11.65 12.30
CA GLY A 155 2.80 12.28 13.19
C GLY A 155 1.53 12.79 12.52
N PRO A 156 1.58 13.60 11.46
CA PRO A 156 0.38 14.08 10.78
C PRO A 156 -0.47 12.95 10.18
N LEU A 157 0.16 11.91 9.64
CA LEU A 157 -0.52 10.75 9.08
C LEU A 157 -1.14 9.88 10.17
N LEU A 158 -0.40 9.61 11.25
CA LEU A 158 -0.88 8.84 12.40
C LEU A 158 -2.05 9.53 13.10
N ALA A 159 -1.96 10.84 13.28
CA ALA A 159 -3.03 11.64 13.91
C ALA A 159 -4.32 11.66 13.06
N ARG A 160 -4.22 11.54 11.72
CA ARG A 160 -5.37 11.53 10.80
C ARG A 160 -5.95 10.13 10.62
N ALA A 161 -5.14 9.09 10.81
CA ALA A 161 -5.56 7.72 10.62
C ALA A 161 -6.50 7.25 11.74
N ASP A 162 -7.58 6.59 11.37
CA ASP A 162 -8.46 5.89 12.30
C ASP A 162 -7.90 4.51 12.67
N GLY A 163 -7.13 3.90 11.78
CA GLY A 163 -6.45 2.63 12.02
C GLY A 163 -5.16 2.47 11.21
N VAL A 164 -4.15 1.91 11.85
CA VAL A 164 -2.84 1.60 11.23
C VAL A 164 -2.55 0.12 11.44
N VAL A 165 -2.16 -0.57 10.38
CA VAL A 165 -1.75 -1.98 10.41
C VAL A 165 -0.33 -2.08 9.88
N LEU A 166 0.57 -2.62 10.67
CA LEU A 166 1.96 -2.88 10.30
C LEU A 166 2.43 -4.21 10.90
N SER A 167 3.56 -4.70 10.46
CA SER A 167 4.19 -5.90 11.04
C SER A 167 5.34 -5.53 11.98
N GLU A 168 5.70 -6.44 12.88
CA GLU A 168 6.95 -6.32 13.66
C GLU A 168 8.18 -6.20 12.76
N GLU A 169 8.15 -6.85 11.59
CA GLU A 169 9.22 -6.77 10.59
C GLU A 169 9.39 -5.34 10.06
N ASP A 170 8.29 -4.59 9.85
CA ASP A 170 8.33 -3.23 9.31
C ASP A 170 9.08 -2.25 10.24
N VAL A 171 9.08 -2.52 11.54
CA VAL A 171 9.83 -1.73 12.55
C VAL A 171 11.14 -2.39 12.98
N GLY A 172 11.55 -3.49 12.34
CA GLY A 172 12.75 -4.24 12.72
C GLY A 172 12.71 -4.79 14.17
N GLY A 173 11.51 -5.05 14.70
CA GLY A 173 11.30 -5.52 16.07
C GLY A 173 11.45 -4.44 17.16
N ASP A 174 11.53 -3.16 16.80
CA ASP A 174 11.66 -2.04 17.76
C ASP A 174 10.36 -1.78 18.51
N GLN A 175 10.23 -2.37 19.70
CA GLN A 175 9.06 -2.24 20.57
C GLN A 175 8.85 -0.79 21.08
N ARG A 176 9.92 0.03 21.14
CA ARG A 176 9.80 1.44 21.54
C ARG A 176 9.13 2.25 20.44
N LEU A 177 9.48 1.97 19.19
CA LEU A 177 8.86 2.61 18.04
C LEU A 177 7.38 2.22 17.92
N LEU A 178 7.03 0.97 18.17
CA LEU A 178 5.63 0.53 18.24
C LEU A 178 4.85 1.26 19.33
N ALA A 179 5.43 1.39 20.53
CA ALA A 179 4.83 2.13 21.63
C ALA A 179 4.65 3.62 21.29
N GLU A 180 5.62 4.23 20.62
CA GLU A 180 5.53 5.61 20.12
C GLU A 180 4.35 5.76 19.15
N TYR A 181 4.23 4.89 18.13
CA TYR A 181 3.12 4.95 17.18
C TYR A 181 1.76 4.70 17.84
N ALA A 182 1.69 3.80 18.82
CA ALA A 182 0.46 3.52 19.56
C ALA A 182 -0.06 4.74 20.33
N THR A 183 0.82 5.67 20.74
CA THR A 183 0.39 6.92 21.41
C THR A 183 -0.17 7.96 20.45
N GLN A 184 0.12 7.83 19.15
CA GLN A 184 -0.21 8.81 18.11
C GLN A 184 -1.38 8.38 17.22
N THR A 185 -1.83 7.13 17.32
CA THR A 185 -2.90 6.58 16.49
C THR A 185 -4.07 6.07 17.34
N ARG A 186 -5.26 6.15 16.80
CA ARG A 186 -6.49 5.69 17.46
C ARG A 186 -6.56 4.17 17.59
N LEU A 187 -6.10 3.45 16.57
CA LEU A 187 -6.03 1.99 16.52
C LEU A 187 -4.74 1.58 15.84
N LEU A 188 -3.89 0.84 16.55
CA LEU A 188 -2.72 0.19 16.00
C LEU A 188 -2.89 -1.32 16.04
N VAL A 189 -2.73 -1.97 14.89
CA VAL A 189 -2.69 -3.43 14.77
C VAL A 189 -1.27 -3.81 14.34
N VAL A 190 -0.64 -4.66 15.13
CA VAL A 190 0.70 -5.19 14.83
C VAL A 190 0.57 -6.67 14.52
N THR A 191 1.04 -7.07 13.34
CA THR A 191 1.05 -8.47 12.92
C THR A 191 2.43 -9.08 13.14
N ASP A 192 2.48 -10.38 13.43
CA ASP A 192 3.70 -11.13 13.71
C ASP A 192 3.89 -12.32 12.75
N GLY A 193 3.73 -12.05 11.46
CA GLY A 193 3.90 -13.04 10.41
C GLY A 193 3.04 -14.28 10.63
N VAL A 194 3.67 -15.45 10.71
CA VAL A 194 2.97 -16.74 10.89
C VAL A 194 2.40 -16.96 12.31
N ARG A 195 2.74 -16.09 13.24
CA ARG A 195 2.25 -16.17 14.63
C ARG A 195 0.97 -15.36 14.88
N GLY A 196 0.59 -14.48 13.96
CA GLY A 196 -0.66 -13.70 14.06
C GLY A 196 -0.54 -12.22 13.81
#